data_4d4067a0acbe3c4511f736991c151814
#
_entry.id   4d4067a0acbe3c4511f736991c151814
#
_cell.length_a   1.000
_cell.length_b   1.000
_cell.length_c   1.000
_cell.angle_alpha   90.00
_cell.angle_beta   90.00
_cell.angle_gamma   90.00
#
_symmetry.space_group_name_H-M   'P 1'
#
loop_
_entity.id
_entity.type
_entity.pdbx_description
1 polymer ?
#
loop_
_entity_poly.entity_id
_entity_poly.type
_entity_poly.pdbx_seq_one_letter_code
_entity_poly.pdbx_strand_id
1 'polypeptide(L)' 'MDIEIKIDNKQHLELNNIKLQKMVFLFNALDNGWTIKKRKDLYIFTKNHEGKKEVFDETYLNIFMKDNSDINKLLS' A
#
# COMPACT_ATOMS: atom_id res chain seq x y z
N MET A 1 -16.21 7.73 -8.42
CA MET A 1 -16.00 6.28 -8.44
C MET A 1 -16.88 5.64 -7.39
N ASP A 2 -17.81 4.85 -7.84
CA ASP A 2 -18.74 4.19 -6.91
C ASP A 2 -18.10 2.92 -6.36
N ILE A 3 -17.84 2.93 -5.07
CA ILE A 3 -17.35 1.74 -4.39
C ILE A 3 -18.55 1.10 -3.71
N GLU A 4 -19.05 0.06 -4.34
CA GLU A 4 -20.14 -0.69 -3.76
C GLU A 4 -19.58 -1.79 -2.88
N ILE A 5 -19.73 -1.62 -1.58
CA ILE A 5 -19.29 -2.63 -0.63
C ILE A 5 -20.51 -3.46 -0.27
N LYS A 6 -20.57 -4.66 -0.81
CA LYS A 6 -21.63 -5.60 -0.46
C LYS A 6 -21.15 -6.39 0.75
N ILE A 7 -21.80 -6.20 1.86
CA ILE A 7 -21.44 -6.88 3.10
C ILE A 7 -22.24 -8.19 3.18
N ASP A 8 -21.89 -9.13 2.32
CA ASP A 8 -22.57 -10.41 2.27
C ASP A 8 -21.87 -11.45 3.15
N ASN A 9 -20.56 -11.28 3.38
CA ASN A 9 -19.81 -12.16 4.25
C ASN A 9 -18.52 -11.48 4.71
N LYS A 10 -17.91 -12.03 5.76
CA LYS A 10 -16.70 -11.47 6.37
C LYS A 10 -15.50 -11.45 5.42
N GLN A 11 -15.35 -12.49 4.60
CA GLN A 11 -14.22 -12.57 3.68
C GLN A 11 -14.23 -11.44 2.66
N HIS A 12 -15.40 -11.15 2.13
CA HIS A 12 -15.55 -10.10 1.15
C HIS A 12 -15.22 -8.74 1.77
N LEU A 13 -15.67 -8.51 3.01
CA LEU A 13 -15.39 -7.28 3.72
C LEU A 13 -13.91 -7.11 4.02
N GLU A 14 -13.24 -8.19 4.42
CA GLU A 14 -11.81 -8.16 4.69
C GLU A 14 -10.99 -7.86 3.44
N LEU A 15 -11.33 -8.46 2.30
CA LEU A 15 -10.66 -8.18 1.04
C LEU A 15 -10.81 -6.72 0.63
N ASN A 16 -12.02 -6.17 0.82
CA ASN A 16 -12.25 -4.77 0.52
C ASN A 16 -11.48 -3.85 1.45
N ASN A 17 -11.36 -4.21 2.73
CA ASN A 17 -10.58 -3.43 3.68
C ASN A 17 -9.10 -3.41 3.32
N ILE A 18 -8.56 -4.55 2.92
CA ILE A 18 -7.16 -4.63 2.49
C ILE A 18 -6.93 -3.76 1.27
N LYS A 19 -7.86 -3.82 0.32
CA LYS A 19 -7.76 -3.02 -0.89
C LYS A 19 -7.82 -1.53 -0.59
N LEU A 20 -8.73 -1.13 0.29
CA LEU A 20 -8.84 0.26 0.71
C LEU A 20 -7.59 0.74 1.43
N GLN A 21 -7.05 -0.08 2.33
CA GLN A 21 -5.82 0.24 3.02
C GLN A 21 -4.66 0.43 2.04
N LYS A 22 -4.59 -0.44 1.04
CA LYS A 22 -3.56 -0.33 0.01
C LYS A 22 -3.70 0.97 -0.77
N MET A 23 -4.91 1.34 -1.14
CA MET A 23 -5.16 2.59 -1.85
C MET A 23 -4.70 3.79 -1.03
N VAL A 24 -5.04 3.81 0.25
CA VAL A 24 -4.63 4.89 1.14
C VAL A 24 -3.11 4.92 1.30
N PHE A 25 -2.51 3.76 1.49
CA PHE A 25 -1.07 3.64 1.65
C PHE A 25 -0.32 4.16 0.42
N LEU A 26 -0.75 3.75 -0.77
CA LEU A 26 -0.13 4.18 -2.01
C LEU A 26 -0.33 5.68 -2.24
N PHE A 27 -1.54 6.17 -1.95
CA PHE A 27 -1.82 7.59 -2.07
C PHE A 27 -0.92 8.42 -1.15
N ASN A 28 -0.80 8.00 0.11
CA ASN A 28 0.05 8.70 1.07
C ASN A 28 1.51 8.69 0.64
N ALA A 29 1.98 7.57 0.09
CA ALA A 29 3.35 7.48 -0.40
C ALA A 29 3.58 8.46 -1.54
N LEU A 30 2.66 8.51 -2.50
CA LEU A 30 2.76 9.45 -3.61
C LEU A 30 2.74 10.90 -3.12
N ASP A 31 1.87 11.19 -2.17
CA ASP A 31 1.74 12.54 -1.61
C ASP A 31 3.02 12.97 -0.88
N ASN A 32 3.75 12.01 -0.34
CA ASN A 32 5.01 12.27 0.36
C ASN A 32 6.23 12.25 -0.56
N GLY A 33 6.02 12.16 -1.87
CA GLY A 33 7.10 12.27 -2.84
C GLY A 33 7.70 10.95 -3.29
N TRP A 34 7.09 9.81 -2.93
CA TRP A 34 7.56 8.53 -3.43
C TRP A 34 7.08 8.30 -4.86
N THR A 35 7.94 7.67 -5.65
CA THR A 35 7.56 7.13 -6.94
C THR A 35 7.30 5.64 -6.77
N ILE A 36 6.21 5.15 -7.35
CA ILE A 36 5.81 3.77 -7.17
C ILE A 36 5.75 3.09 -8.54
N LYS A 37 6.43 1.94 -8.63
CA LYS A 37 6.39 1.11 -9.82
C LYS A 37 5.90 -0.26 -9.43
N LYS A 38 5.04 -0.84 -10.26
CA LYS A 38 4.62 -2.22 -10.04
C LYS A 38 5.19 -3.11 -11.13
N ARG A 39 5.85 -4.20 -10.73
CA ARG A 39 6.37 -5.23 -11.64
C ARG A 39 5.94 -6.58 -11.12
N LYS A 40 5.02 -7.24 -11.86
CA LYS A 40 4.45 -8.53 -11.43
C LYS A 40 3.91 -8.41 -10.02
N ASP A 41 4.52 -9.11 -9.06
CA ASP A 41 4.08 -9.11 -7.67
C ASP A 41 4.83 -8.10 -6.80
N LEU A 42 5.69 -7.29 -7.41
CA LEU A 42 6.55 -6.39 -6.64
C LEU A 42 6.07 -4.95 -6.74
N TYR A 43 6.10 -4.27 -5.61
CA TYR A 43 5.90 -2.83 -5.54
C TYR A 43 7.24 -2.18 -5.22
N ILE A 44 7.72 -1.32 -6.10
CA ILE A 44 9.01 -0.66 -5.96
C ILE A 44 8.76 0.81 -5.63
N PHE A 45 9.14 1.19 -4.42
CA PHE A 45 8.99 2.56 -3.93
C PHE A 45 10.35 3.23 -3.96
N THR A 46 10.46 4.36 -4.66
CA THR A 46 11.71 5.12 -4.70
C THR A 46 11.45 6.56 -4.32
N LYS A 47 12.39 7.13 -3.59
CA LYS A 47 12.38 8.53 -3.24
C LYS A 47 13.74 9.10 -3.60
N ASN A 48 13.86 9.52 -4.85
CA ASN A 48 15.15 9.83 -5.46
C ASN A 48 15.91 10.95 -4.76
N HIS A 49 15.20 11.97 -4.29
CA HIS A 49 15.85 13.09 -3.61
C HIS A 49 16.52 12.70 -2.31
N GLU A 50 16.08 11.59 -1.71
CA GLU A 50 16.61 11.12 -0.43
C GLU A 50 17.39 9.82 -0.59
N GLY A 51 17.54 9.32 -1.82
CA GLY A 51 18.26 8.09 -2.08
C GLY A 51 17.63 6.86 -1.46
N LYS A 52 16.33 6.86 -1.24
CA LYS A 52 15.63 5.75 -0.60
C LYS A 52 14.95 4.87 -1.62
N LYS A 53 14.98 3.56 -1.37
CA LYS A 53 14.32 2.58 -2.21
C LYS A 53 13.86 1.41 -1.37
N GLU A 54 12.60 1.05 -1.51
CA GLU A 54 12.02 -0.11 -0.83
C GLU A 54 11.30 -0.99 -1.85
N VAL A 55 11.42 -2.28 -1.70
CA VAL A 55 10.76 -3.24 -2.56
C VAL A 55 9.92 -4.18 -1.70
N PHE A 56 8.64 -4.25 -2.00
CA PHE A 56 7.72 -5.13 -1.29
C PHE A 56 7.06 -6.09 -2.26
N ASP A 57 6.97 -7.38 -1.88
CA ASP A 57 6.05 -8.25 -2.59
C ASP A 57 4.65 -8.03 -2.02
N GLU A 58 3.65 -8.64 -2.66
CA GLU A 58 2.26 -8.43 -2.27
C GLU A 58 1.99 -8.86 -0.83
N THR A 59 2.54 -10.00 -0.43
CA THR A 59 2.34 -10.53 0.92
C THR A 59 2.99 -9.64 1.97
N TYR A 60 4.22 -9.24 1.73
CA TYR A 60 4.94 -8.39 2.67
C TYR A 60 4.26 -7.02 2.80
N LEU A 61 3.80 -6.46 1.69
CA LEU A 61 3.10 -5.19 1.71
C LEU A 61 1.85 -5.26 2.57
N ASN A 62 1.08 -6.34 2.43
CA ASN A 62 -0.12 -6.53 3.23
C ASN A 62 0.18 -6.64 4.71
N ILE A 63 1.25 -7.35 5.07
CA ILE A 63 1.69 -7.47 6.45
C ILE A 63 2.11 -6.11 7.00
N PHE A 64 2.89 -5.37 6.23
CA PHE A 64 3.36 -4.06 6.64
C PHE A 64 2.20 -3.10 6.88
N MET A 65 1.21 -3.11 6.00
CA MET A 65 0.08 -2.19 6.10
C MET A 65 -0.82 -2.45 7.29
N LYS A 66 -0.81 -3.67 7.84
CA LYS A 66 -1.60 -3.97 9.04
C LYS A 66 -1.14 -3.15 10.24
N ASP A 67 0.17 -2.92 10.32
CA ASP A 67 0.76 -2.24 11.45
C ASP A 67 1.08 -0.77 11.17
N ASN A 68 1.16 -0.40 9.88
CA ASN A 68 1.61 0.93 9.49
C ASN A 68 0.76 1.47 8.35
N SER A 69 0.27 2.67 8.50
CA SER A 69 -0.46 3.36 7.43
C SER A 69 0.44 4.21 6.55
N ASP A 70 1.73 4.31 6.90
CA ASP A 70 2.66 5.21 6.23
C ASP A 70 4.02 4.52 6.05
N ILE A 71 4.50 4.47 4.81
CA ILE A 71 5.79 3.90 4.48
C ILE A 71 6.94 4.60 5.18
N ASN A 72 6.77 5.86 5.51
CA ASN A 72 7.84 6.64 6.18
C ASN A 72 8.20 6.07 7.55
N LYS A 73 7.29 5.35 8.19
CA LYS A 73 7.57 4.71 9.47
C LYS A 73 8.60 3.61 9.36
N LEU A 74 8.68 2.97 8.20
CA LEU A 74 9.67 1.93 7.97
C LEU A 74 11.08 2.49 7.91
N LEU A 75 11.20 3.74 7.48
CA LEU A 75 12.48 4.37 7.20
C LEU A 75 12.89 5.39 8.26
N SER A 76 12.10 5.49 9.30
CA SER A 76 12.40 6.42 10.38
C SER A 76 13.50 5.91 11.29
#